data_7b855eaa350b63afa2b33d0373b5e070
#
_entry.id   7b855eaa350b63afa2b33d0373b5e070
#
_cell.length_a   1.000
_cell.length_b   1.000
_cell.length_c   1.000
_cell.angle_alpha   90.00
_cell.angle_beta   90.00
_cell.angle_gamma   90.00
#
_symmetry.space_group_name_H-M   'P 1'
#
loop_
_entity.id
_entity.type
_entity.pdbx_description
1 polymer ?
#
loop_
_entity_poly.entity_id
_entity_poly.type
_entity_poly.pdbx_seq_one_letter_code
_entity_poly.pdbx_strand_id
1 'polypeptide(L)'
;MALSLGNAQSVKLLMASQARKHRGFRTERVVAQYLSTVWQGACVGRGSGKDIVNVPFDVEVKARAGFQPKAYLAQLKSRTAISGELGFGVIRLNGQGEDAREYAAIIRLEDLLPLLILRYGHLDKEPTEADIDRCSGCGSYMIRKCLTCQPTI
;
A
#
# COMPACT_ATOMS: atom_id res chain seq x y z
N MET A 1 29.28 41.25 -16.60
CA MET A 1 29.55 39.84 -16.27
C MET A 1 28.46 39.31 -15.33
N ALA A 2 27.32 38.79 -15.86
CA ALA A 2 26.20 38.28 -15.06
C ALA A 2 25.49 37.11 -15.75
N LEU A 3 26.20 36.15 -16.34
CA LEU A 3 25.60 35.04 -17.09
C LEU A 3 25.85 33.62 -16.48
N SER A 4 26.39 33.52 -15.27
CA SER A 4 26.84 32.20 -14.74
C SER A 4 25.92 31.57 -13.71
N LEU A 5 24.98 32.26 -13.07
CA LEU A 5 24.15 31.72 -11.98
C LEU A 5 22.90 30.95 -12.44
N GLY A 6 22.35 31.25 -13.59
CA GLY A 6 21.16 30.59 -14.13
C GLY A 6 21.40 29.15 -14.56
N ASN A 7 22.57 28.82 -15.02
CA ASN A 7 22.88 27.49 -15.57
C ASN A 7 23.05 26.41 -14.46
N ALA A 8 23.68 26.77 -13.33
CA ALA A 8 23.90 25.84 -12.22
C ALA A 8 22.59 25.43 -11.52
N GLN A 9 21.63 26.32 -11.42
CA GLN A 9 20.34 26.09 -10.79
C GLN A 9 19.43 25.21 -11.67
N SER A 10 19.48 25.44 -12.99
CA SER A 10 18.79 24.59 -13.97
C SER A 10 19.33 23.15 -14.00
N VAL A 11 20.65 22.98 -13.94
CA VAL A 11 21.32 21.67 -13.89
C VAL A 11 20.96 20.92 -12.60
N LYS A 12 20.94 21.60 -11.43
CA LYS A 12 20.51 20.98 -10.16
C LYS A 12 19.07 20.52 -10.19
N LEU A 13 18.16 21.29 -10.77
CA LEU A 13 16.76 20.93 -10.94
C LEU A 13 16.59 19.72 -11.87
N LEU A 14 17.31 19.65 -12.96
CA LEU A 14 17.32 18.52 -13.89
C LEU A 14 17.85 17.25 -13.23
N MET A 15 18.96 17.30 -12.52
CA MET A 15 19.53 16.16 -11.80
C MET A 15 18.59 15.67 -10.68
N ALA A 16 17.97 16.57 -9.92
CA ALA A 16 17.00 16.22 -8.89
C ALA A 16 15.73 15.55 -9.47
N SER A 17 15.30 15.94 -10.67
CA SER A 17 14.17 15.34 -11.35
C SER A 17 14.50 13.94 -11.88
N GLN A 18 15.69 13.74 -12.44
CA GLN A 18 16.18 12.44 -12.89
C GLN A 18 16.34 11.47 -11.71
N ALA A 19 16.95 11.90 -10.61
CA ALA A 19 17.11 11.09 -9.41
C ALA A 19 15.75 10.62 -8.85
N ARG A 20 14.72 11.47 -8.89
CA ARG A 20 13.35 11.11 -8.49
C ARG A 20 12.72 10.04 -9.41
N LYS A 21 12.90 10.18 -10.73
CA LYS A 21 12.42 9.18 -11.71
C LYS A 21 13.11 7.83 -11.51
N HIS A 22 14.43 7.84 -11.36
CA HIS A 22 15.21 6.62 -11.11
C HIS A 22 14.80 5.92 -9.81
N ARG A 23 14.55 6.68 -8.74
CA ARG A 23 14.07 6.10 -7.47
C ARG A 23 12.68 5.48 -7.61
N GLY A 24 11.76 6.12 -8.32
CA GLY A 24 10.44 5.57 -8.62
C GLY A 24 10.55 4.22 -9.33
N PHE A 25 11.21 4.21 -10.46
CA PHE A 25 11.39 3.01 -11.29
C PHE A 25 12.13 1.87 -10.58
N ARG A 26 13.10 2.19 -9.73
CA ARG A 26 13.79 1.22 -8.89
C ARG A 26 12.85 0.59 -7.87
N THR A 27 12.00 1.40 -7.25
CA THR A 27 11.00 0.90 -6.29
C THR A 27 9.97 -0.01 -6.96
N GLU A 28 9.49 0.34 -8.15
CA GLU A 28 8.59 -0.52 -8.94
C GLU A 28 9.23 -1.89 -9.22
N ARG A 29 10.51 -1.93 -9.58
CA ARG A 29 11.25 -3.20 -9.79
C ARG A 29 11.31 -4.04 -8.51
N VAL A 30 11.61 -3.44 -7.37
CA VAL A 30 11.68 -4.13 -6.08
C VAL A 30 10.33 -4.72 -5.71
N VAL A 31 9.24 -3.98 -5.92
CA VAL A 31 7.88 -4.46 -5.69
C VAL A 31 7.52 -5.60 -6.67
N ALA A 32 7.81 -5.43 -7.97
CA ALA A 32 7.57 -6.46 -8.97
C ALA A 32 8.32 -7.76 -8.65
N GLN A 33 9.58 -7.66 -8.26
CA GLN A 33 10.40 -8.81 -7.87
C GLN A 33 9.83 -9.51 -6.62
N TYR A 34 9.37 -8.78 -5.63
CA TYR A 34 8.74 -9.35 -4.46
C TYR A 34 7.43 -10.07 -4.82
N LEU A 35 6.57 -9.44 -5.61
CA LEU A 35 5.33 -10.05 -6.05
C LEU A 35 5.55 -11.28 -6.95
N SER A 36 6.64 -11.33 -7.71
CA SER A 36 6.98 -12.46 -8.55
C SER A 36 7.32 -13.75 -7.78
N THR A 37 7.56 -13.65 -6.47
CA THR A 37 7.73 -14.82 -5.60
C THR A 37 6.44 -15.64 -5.46
N VAL A 38 5.27 -15.01 -5.69
CA VAL A 38 3.95 -15.64 -5.63
C VAL A 38 3.31 -15.69 -7.03
N TRP A 39 3.32 -14.57 -7.75
CA TRP A 39 2.76 -14.45 -9.11
C TRP A 39 3.90 -14.44 -10.13
N GLN A 40 4.22 -15.63 -10.66
CA GLN A 40 5.26 -15.76 -11.67
C GLN A 40 4.98 -14.87 -12.88
N GLY A 41 6.00 -14.11 -13.31
CA GLY A 41 5.87 -13.16 -14.39
C GLY A 41 5.43 -11.75 -13.99
N ALA A 42 5.16 -11.49 -12.70
CA ALA A 42 4.92 -10.13 -12.22
C ALA A 42 6.09 -9.21 -12.61
N CYS A 43 5.81 -8.14 -13.31
CA CYS A 43 6.83 -7.21 -13.80
C CYS A 43 6.33 -5.78 -13.85
N VAL A 44 7.26 -4.83 -14.03
CA VAL A 44 6.93 -3.40 -14.16
C VAL A 44 6.14 -3.16 -15.43
N GLY A 45 4.98 -2.50 -15.29
CA GLY A 45 4.10 -2.13 -16.40
C GLY A 45 4.65 -0.94 -17.17
N ARG A 46 4.90 -1.12 -18.47
CA ARG A 46 5.36 -0.04 -19.35
C ARG A 46 4.22 0.36 -20.27
N GLY A 47 3.66 1.55 -20.05
CA GLY A 47 2.61 2.11 -20.92
C GLY A 47 1.22 1.51 -20.74
N SER A 48 1.02 0.59 -19.81
CA SER A 48 -0.27 -0.04 -19.50
C SER A 48 -1.18 0.76 -18.56
N GLY A 49 -0.66 1.85 -17.99
CA GLY A 49 -1.34 2.61 -16.93
C GLY A 49 -1.26 1.98 -15.55
N LYS A 50 -0.77 0.73 -15.44
CA LYS A 50 -0.49 0.02 -14.18
C LYS A 50 1.02 0.03 -13.91
N ASP A 51 1.43 0.22 -12.66
CA ASP A 51 2.85 0.17 -12.29
C ASP A 51 3.38 -1.27 -12.29
N ILE A 52 2.53 -2.24 -11.95
CA ILE A 52 2.86 -3.67 -11.98
C ILE A 52 1.82 -4.40 -12.83
N VAL A 53 2.26 -5.32 -13.67
CA VAL A 53 1.42 -6.16 -14.53
C VAL A 53 1.65 -7.65 -14.26
N ASN A 54 0.80 -8.50 -14.85
CA ASN A 54 0.78 -9.97 -14.65
C ASN A 54 0.49 -10.36 -13.19
N VAL A 55 -0.37 -9.61 -12.55
CA VAL A 55 -0.93 -9.88 -11.22
C VAL A 55 -2.46 -9.68 -11.29
N PRO A 56 -3.26 -10.40 -10.47
CA PRO A 56 -4.73 -10.32 -10.53
C PRO A 56 -5.33 -9.11 -9.79
N PHE A 57 -4.55 -8.06 -9.58
CA PHE A 57 -4.93 -6.83 -8.89
C PHE A 57 -4.21 -5.62 -9.47
N ASP A 58 -4.62 -4.42 -9.08
CA ASP A 58 -3.99 -3.16 -9.50
C ASP A 58 -3.13 -2.58 -8.38
N VAL A 59 -1.85 -2.38 -8.64
CA VAL A 59 -0.87 -1.82 -7.69
C VAL A 59 -0.35 -0.49 -8.20
N GLU A 60 -0.45 0.53 -7.38
CA GLU A 60 0.18 1.84 -7.57
C GLU A 60 1.39 1.97 -6.67
N VAL A 61 2.57 2.18 -7.22
CA VAL A 61 3.83 2.27 -6.47
C VAL A 61 4.29 3.71 -6.33
N LYS A 62 4.58 4.14 -5.11
CA LYS A 62 5.06 5.50 -4.82
C LYS A 62 6.34 5.49 -3.98
N ALA A 63 7.35 6.19 -4.46
CA ALA A 63 8.63 6.41 -3.76
C ALA A 63 8.82 7.91 -3.53
N ARG A 64 8.10 8.50 -2.58
CA ARG A 64 8.04 9.94 -2.36
C ARG A 64 8.34 10.34 -0.93
N ALA A 65 8.86 11.56 -0.77
CA ALA A 65 8.99 12.21 0.53
C ALA A 65 7.64 12.63 1.12
N GLY A 66 6.66 13.00 0.28
CA GLY A 66 5.33 13.44 0.70
C GLY A 66 4.32 12.29 0.69
N PHE A 67 3.50 12.23 1.74
CA PHE A 67 2.43 11.26 1.90
C PHE A 67 1.09 11.85 1.45
N GLN A 68 0.55 11.39 0.34
CA GLN A 68 -0.73 11.87 -0.23
C GLN A 68 -1.66 10.69 -0.58
N PRO A 69 -2.15 9.94 0.42
CA PRO A 69 -2.92 8.71 0.18
C PRO A 69 -4.22 8.95 -0.58
N LYS A 70 -4.90 10.09 -0.33
CA LYS A 70 -6.16 10.44 -1.00
C LYS A 70 -6.03 10.44 -2.52
N ALA A 71 -4.95 11.04 -3.06
CA ALA A 71 -4.73 11.10 -4.50
C ALA A 71 -4.48 9.72 -5.11
N TYR A 72 -3.70 8.86 -4.42
CA TYR A 72 -3.41 7.50 -4.89
C TYR A 72 -4.65 6.62 -4.87
N LEU A 73 -5.42 6.67 -3.79
CA LEU A 73 -6.66 5.91 -3.67
C LEU A 73 -7.71 6.37 -4.67
N ALA A 74 -7.79 7.66 -4.98
CA ALA A 74 -8.68 8.17 -6.02
C ALA A 74 -8.30 7.66 -7.42
N GLN A 75 -7.00 7.65 -7.76
CA GLN A 75 -6.50 7.11 -9.01
C GLN A 75 -6.79 5.60 -9.14
N LEU A 76 -6.53 4.84 -8.09
CA LEU A 76 -6.84 3.41 -8.03
C LEU A 76 -8.35 3.17 -8.19
N LYS A 77 -9.19 3.92 -7.46
CA LYS A 77 -10.64 3.81 -7.57
C LYS A 77 -11.14 3.98 -8.99
N SER A 78 -10.61 4.96 -9.73
CA SER A 78 -11.00 5.20 -11.12
C SER A 78 -10.62 4.03 -12.03
N ARG A 79 -9.46 3.42 -11.84
CA ARG A 79 -9.02 2.28 -12.65
C ARG A 79 -9.78 1.01 -12.30
N THR A 80 -9.90 0.70 -11.03
CA THR A 80 -10.55 -0.54 -10.56
C THR A 80 -12.07 -0.53 -10.69
N ALA A 81 -12.71 0.65 -10.78
CA ALA A 81 -14.13 0.76 -11.06
C ALA A 81 -14.53 0.13 -12.41
N ILE A 82 -13.62 0.09 -13.36
CA ILE A 82 -13.86 -0.51 -14.70
C ILE A 82 -13.46 -1.98 -14.70
N SER A 83 -12.32 -2.34 -14.09
CA SER A 83 -11.78 -3.70 -14.13
C SER A 83 -12.38 -4.63 -13.07
N GLY A 84 -12.96 -4.08 -12.00
CA GLY A 84 -13.42 -4.85 -10.84
C GLY A 84 -12.29 -5.47 -10.01
N GLU A 85 -11.03 -5.15 -10.32
CA GLU A 85 -9.86 -5.68 -9.62
C GLU A 85 -9.70 -5.02 -8.25
N LEU A 86 -9.09 -5.73 -7.30
CA LEU A 86 -8.61 -5.13 -6.07
C LEU A 86 -7.49 -4.14 -6.38
N GLY A 87 -7.57 -2.93 -5.83
CA GLY A 87 -6.56 -1.90 -5.98
C GLY A 87 -5.93 -1.48 -4.66
N PHE A 88 -4.60 -1.42 -4.60
CA PHE A 88 -3.89 -0.91 -3.43
C PHE A 88 -2.62 -0.15 -3.81
N GLY A 89 -2.18 0.76 -2.94
CA GLY A 89 -0.94 1.50 -3.10
C GLY A 89 0.19 0.85 -2.31
N VAL A 90 1.39 0.78 -2.89
CA VAL A 90 2.62 0.42 -2.19
C VAL A 90 3.50 1.65 -2.07
N ILE A 91 3.90 1.98 -0.85
CA ILE A 91 4.65 3.20 -0.55
C ILE A 91 5.98 2.87 0.10
N ARG A 92 7.07 3.24 -0.57
CA ARG A 92 8.40 3.30 0.00
C ARG A 92 8.58 4.66 0.67
N LEU A 93 8.72 4.68 1.98
CA LEU A 93 8.94 5.89 2.76
C LEU A 93 10.41 6.36 2.62
N ASN A 94 10.65 7.62 3.00
CA ASN A 94 12.02 8.14 3.06
C ASN A 94 12.85 7.35 4.09
N GLY A 95 14.09 7.04 3.71
CA GLY A 95 15.01 6.29 4.56
C GLY A 95 14.86 4.77 4.48
N GLN A 96 13.78 4.24 3.91
CA GLN A 96 13.64 2.79 3.70
C GLN A 96 14.60 2.28 2.61
N GLY A 97 15.15 1.10 2.85
CA GLY A 97 15.97 0.32 1.92
C GLY A 97 15.20 -0.21 0.72
N GLU A 98 15.76 -1.20 0.03
CA GLU A 98 15.16 -1.86 -1.14
C GLU A 98 14.58 -3.24 -0.77
N ASP A 99 13.86 -3.29 0.35
CA ASP A 99 13.12 -4.48 0.78
C ASP A 99 11.61 -4.19 0.72
N ALA A 100 10.92 -4.79 -0.23
CA ALA A 100 9.49 -4.58 -0.42
C ALA A 100 8.64 -5.05 0.78
N ARG A 101 9.14 -5.94 1.61
CA ARG A 101 8.46 -6.42 2.82
C ARG A 101 8.28 -5.32 3.87
N GLU A 102 9.16 -4.31 3.83
CA GLU A 102 9.13 -3.17 4.74
C GLU A 102 8.26 -2.02 4.22
N TYR A 103 7.80 -2.07 2.96
CA TYR A 103 7.00 -1.00 2.38
C TYR A 103 5.59 -1.01 2.95
N ALA A 104 5.01 0.19 3.12
CA ALA A 104 3.63 0.31 3.55
C ALA A 104 2.67 -0.03 2.40
N ALA A 105 1.60 -0.76 2.71
CA ALA A 105 0.47 -0.94 1.81
C ALA A 105 -0.68 -0.03 2.25
N ILE A 106 -1.34 0.64 1.30
CA ILE A 106 -2.53 1.46 1.52
C ILE A 106 -3.65 0.91 0.66
N ILE A 107 -4.71 0.50 1.31
CA ILE A 107 -5.91 -0.05 0.71
C ILE A 107 -7.13 0.70 1.25
N ARG A 108 -8.21 0.82 0.47
CA ARG A 108 -9.47 1.35 0.98
C ARG A 108 -10.07 0.37 1.98
N LEU A 109 -10.70 0.91 3.02
CA LEU A 109 -11.31 0.06 4.03
C LEU A 109 -12.41 -0.84 3.45
N GLU A 110 -13.18 -0.34 2.47
CA GLU A 110 -14.19 -1.12 1.75
C GLU A 110 -13.61 -2.33 0.99
N ASP A 111 -12.35 -2.23 0.51
CA ASP A 111 -11.66 -3.33 -0.18
C ASP A 111 -10.93 -4.25 0.81
N LEU A 112 -10.48 -3.72 1.94
CA LEU A 112 -9.80 -4.48 2.99
C LEU A 112 -10.78 -5.37 3.78
N LEU A 113 -12.01 -4.87 4.03
CA LEU A 113 -12.99 -5.56 4.87
C LEU A 113 -13.29 -7.00 4.40
N PRO A 114 -13.52 -7.29 3.11
CA PRO A 114 -13.70 -8.66 2.64
C PRO A 114 -12.49 -9.56 2.89
N LEU A 115 -11.28 -9.02 2.79
CA LEU A 115 -10.05 -9.77 3.07
C LEU A 115 -9.91 -10.10 4.57
N LEU A 116 -10.29 -9.16 5.43
CA LEU A 116 -10.34 -9.41 6.88
C LEU A 116 -11.39 -10.45 7.24
N ILE A 117 -12.57 -10.41 6.61
CA ILE A 117 -13.62 -11.42 6.78
C ILE A 117 -13.11 -12.79 6.34
N LEU A 118 -12.43 -12.86 5.18
CA LEU A 118 -11.86 -14.12 4.69
C LEU A 118 -10.81 -14.69 5.67
N ARG A 119 -10.00 -13.84 6.26
CA ARG A 119 -8.91 -14.25 7.18
C ARG A 119 -9.39 -14.61 8.58
N TYR A 120 -10.35 -13.85 9.10
CA TYR A 120 -10.79 -13.94 10.51
C TYR A 120 -12.23 -14.40 10.68
N GLY A 121 -12.99 -14.51 9.58
CA GLY A 121 -14.43 -14.76 9.59
C GLY A 121 -15.23 -13.49 9.90
N HIS A 122 -16.52 -13.60 9.80
CA HIS A 122 -17.47 -12.59 10.26
C HIS A 122 -18.39 -13.22 11.32
N LEU A 123 -19.06 -12.39 12.07
CA LEU A 123 -20.11 -12.83 12.96
C LEU A 123 -21.33 -13.17 12.11
N ASP A 124 -21.76 -14.44 12.11
CA ASP A 124 -22.95 -14.90 11.37
C ASP A 124 -24.26 -14.31 11.90
N LYS A 125 -24.19 -13.67 13.07
CA LYS A 125 -25.30 -12.96 13.70
C LYS A 125 -24.80 -11.63 14.26
N GLU A 126 -25.66 -10.61 14.23
CA GLU A 126 -25.40 -9.40 15.01
C GLU A 126 -25.18 -9.81 16.48
N PRO A 127 -24.11 -9.27 17.11
CA PRO A 127 -23.85 -9.57 18.52
C PRO A 127 -25.06 -9.10 19.35
N THR A 128 -25.65 -10.02 20.07
CA THR A 128 -26.67 -9.68 21.04
C THR A 128 -26.01 -9.06 22.28
N GLU A 129 -26.78 -8.36 23.13
CA GLU A 129 -26.25 -7.83 24.40
C GLU A 129 -25.58 -8.91 25.24
N ALA A 130 -25.99 -10.17 25.12
CA ALA A 130 -25.41 -11.33 25.79
C ALA A 130 -24.01 -11.73 25.22
N ASP A 131 -23.65 -11.28 24.00
CA ASP A 131 -22.36 -11.56 23.36
C ASP A 131 -21.32 -10.47 23.67
N ILE A 132 -21.74 -9.38 24.34
CA ILE A 132 -20.90 -8.24 24.66
C ILE A 132 -20.51 -8.30 26.12
N ASP A 133 -19.39 -8.92 26.42
CA ASP A 133 -18.85 -8.99 27.77
C ASP A 133 -17.74 -7.95 28.00
N ARG A 134 -17.55 -7.60 29.28
CA ARG A 134 -16.35 -6.86 29.70
C ARG A 134 -15.26 -7.85 30.06
N CYS A 135 -14.08 -7.64 29.47
CA CYS A 135 -12.89 -8.39 29.89
C CYS A 135 -12.59 -8.14 31.36
N SER A 136 -12.58 -9.20 32.18
CA SER A 136 -12.23 -9.12 33.60
C SER A 136 -10.79 -8.65 33.87
N GLY A 137 -9.90 -8.77 32.88
CA GLY A 137 -8.50 -8.37 33.00
C GLY A 137 -8.24 -6.91 32.67
N CYS A 138 -8.82 -6.37 31.59
CA CYS A 138 -8.54 -5.00 31.13
C CYS A 138 -9.78 -4.08 31.06
N GLY A 139 -10.96 -4.58 31.35
CA GLY A 139 -12.22 -3.81 31.34
C GLY A 139 -12.75 -3.43 29.96
N SER A 140 -12.06 -3.81 28.88
CA SER A 140 -12.49 -3.51 27.50
C SER A 140 -13.71 -4.31 27.13
N TYR A 141 -14.63 -3.72 26.36
CA TYR A 141 -15.73 -4.46 25.75
C TYR A 141 -15.18 -5.44 24.71
N MET A 142 -15.70 -6.65 24.70
CA MET A 142 -15.27 -7.69 23.76
C MET A 142 -16.46 -8.46 23.23
N ILE A 143 -16.34 -8.91 21.99
CA ILE A 143 -17.24 -9.87 21.38
C ILE A 143 -16.50 -11.21 21.36
N ARG A 144 -16.97 -12.19 22.15
CA ARG A 144 -16.47 -13.57 22.29
C ARG A 144 -15.13 -13.77 23.01
N LYS A 145 -14.01 -13.06 22.70
CA LYS A 145 -12.72 -13.22 23.40
C LYS A 145 -11.89 -11.94 23.37
N CYS A 146 -11.31 -11.56 24.47
CA CYS A 146 -10.37 -10.46 24.53
C CYS A 146 -9.05 -10.85 23.86
N LEU A 147 -8.69 -10.18 22.78
CA LEU A 147 -7.44 -10.40 22.05
C LEU A 147 -6.20 -9.94 22.85
N THR A 148 -6.39 -9.02 23.79
CA THR A 148 -5.30 -8.45 24.59
C THR A 148 -4.93 -9.33 25.79
N CYS A 149 -5.89 -10.08 26.35
CA CYS A 149 -5.74 -10.88 27.56
C CYS A 149 -5.74 -12.40 27.29
N GLN A 150 -5.58 -12.85 26.06
CA GLN A 150 -5.44 -14.28 25.80
C GLN A 150 -4.15 -14.78 26.44
N PRO A 151 -4.18 -15.80 27.29
CA PRO A 151 -2.97 -16.45 27.74
C PRO A 151 -2.26 -17.05 26.54
N THR A 152 -1.02 -16.68 26.33
CA THR A 152 -0.10 -17.38 25.43
C THR A 152 -0.01 -18.84 25.89
N ILE A 153 -0.50 -19.77 25.07
CA ILE A 153 -0.28 -21.21 25.25
C ILE A 153 1.15 -21.52 24.83
#